data_8e6438a06744d1a35ed840d0843eb3bb
#
_entry.id   8e6438a06744d1a35ed840d0843eb3bb
#
_cell.length_a   1.000
_cell.length_b   1.000
_cell.length_c   1.000
_cell.angle_alpha   90.00
_cell.angle_beta   90.00
_cell.angle_gamma   90.00
#
_symmetry.space_group_name_H-M   'P 1'
#
loop_
_entity.id
_entity.type
_entity.pdbx_description
1 polymer ?
#
loop_
_entity_poly.entity_id
_entity_poly.type
_entity_poly.pdbx_seq_one_letter_code
_entity_poly.pdbx_strand_id
1 'polypeptide(L)'
;MLKTLLITRPIAEPVLVQARKAFDVTVHESGALSAEQAAQALANYDAILPTLGDAFTADAFRGDIRCKMIGNFGVGYNHIDADAAAAAGVIVSNTPDVLTDATADIALTLLLATARRAGEGERMLRSGAWGGFDVKGLLGTHVTGKTLGVIGMGRIGQAIAARCHYGFGMKVVFHNRSPKTTKVAAQQLNDLNSVMHEADFVVVATPGGTETTKLIDASAIAAMKPTGIFINISRGEVVDEGALIDALERGAIAGAGLDVYENEPFVPERLRALENCVLLPHLGSATQETRQAMGQMALDNIIAWRDGGNPPQRVN
;
A
#
# COMPACT_ATOMS: atom_id res chain seq x y z
N MET A 1 -8.17 -14.99 34.53
CA MET A 1 -7.12 -15.34 33.53
C MET A 1 -7.02 -14.20 32.51
N LEU A 2 -5.82 -13.92 32.03
CA LEU A 2 -5.65 -13.01 30.91
C LEU A 2 -6.28 -13.62 29.65
N LYS A 3 -6.87 -12.76 28.78
CA LYS A 3 -7.32 -13.18 27.45
C LYS A 3 -6.10 -13.52 26.59
N THR A 4 -6.24 -14.47 25.67
CA THR A 4 -5.16 -14.88 24.76
C THR A 4 -5.12 -14.00 23.53
N LEU A 5 -3.91 -13.61 23.11
CA LEU A 5 -3.65 -12.79 21.92
C LEU A 5 -2.63 -13.49 21.01
N LEU A 6 -3.00 -13.75 19.77
CA LEU A 6 -2.04 -14.14 18.73
C LEU A 6 -1.57 -12.88 17.98
N ILE A 7 -0.25 -12.71 17.88
CA ILE A 7 0.40 -11.74 17.01
C ILE A 7 1.04 -12.55 15.87
N THR A 8 0.61 -12.32 14.64
CA THR A 8 0.95 -13.22 13.50
C THR A 8 2.35 -12.99 12.92
N ARG A 9 3.05 -11.96 13.37
CA ARG A 9 4.48 -11.71 13.08
C ARG A 9 5.10 -10.84 14.17
N PRO A 10 6.41 -10.92 14.39
CA PRO A 10 7.10 -10.03 15.30
C PRO A 10 6.82 -8.55 15.00
N ILE A 11 6.48 -7.80 16.04
CA ILE A 11 6.23 -6.35 16.00
C ILE A 11 7.26 -5.62 16.86
N ALA A 12 7.24 -4.28 16.83
CA ALA A 12 8.16 -3.46 17.62
C ALA A 12 8.15 -3.85 19.11
N GLU A 13 9.32 -4.07 19.69
CA GLU A 13 9.48 -4.56 21.07
C GLU A 13 8.71 -3.73 22.12
N PRO A 14 8.67 -2.38 22.08
CA PRO A 14 7.88 -1.60 23.02
C PRO A 14 6.39 -1.97 23.02
N VAL A 15 5.83 -2.28 21.86
CA VAL A 15 4.42 -2.70 21.70
C VAL A 15 4.23 -4.12 22.22
N LEU A 16 5.16 -5.02 21.92
CA LEU A 16 5.12 -6.41 22.39
C LEU A 16 5.19 -6.48 23.93
N VAL A 17 6.02 -5.66 24.57
CA VAL A 17 6.08 -5.55 26.04
C VAL A 17 4.73 -5.10 26.62
N GLN A 18 4.06 -4.15 25.99
CA GLN A 18 2.73 -3.72 26.43
C GLN A 18 1.68 -4.82 26.22
N ALA A 19 1.72 -5.50 25.07
CA ALA A 19 0.82 -6.62 24.78
C ALA A 19 0.93 -7.72 25.85
N ARG A 20 2.15 -8.11 26.22
CA ARG A 20 2.40 -9.14 27.27
C ARG A 20 1.95 -8.74 28.67
N LYS A 21 1.85 -7.44 28.98
CA LYS A 21 1.25 -6.98 30.25
C LYS A 21 -0.28 -7.09 30.24
N ALA A 22 -0.89 -7.02 29.06
CA ALA A 22 -2.34 -6.96 28.90
C ALA A 22 -2.98 -8.31 28.53
N PHE A 23 -2.22 -9.22 27.91
CA PHE A 23 -2.69 -10.49 27.36
C PHE A 23 -1.69 -11.62 27.61
N ASP A 24 -2.18 -12.86 27.50
CA ASP A 24 -1.35 -14.05 27.29
C ASP A 24 -1.00 -14.11 25.78
N VAL A 25 0.24 -13.74 25.43
CA VAL A 25 0.65 -13.46 24.05
C VAL A 25 1.42 -14.62 23.44
N THR A 26 0.95 -15.09 22.31
CA THR A 26 1.70 -15.94 21.37
C THR A 26 2.15 -15.11 20.19
N VAL A 27 3.41 -15.21 19.80
CA VAL A 27 3.95 -14.61 18.56
C VAL A 27 4.24 -15.73 17.56
N HIS A 28 3.66 -15.63 16.37
CA HIS A 28 3.96 -16.52 15.25
C HIS A 28 5.16 -15.97 14.47
N GLU A 29 6.18 -16.81 14.27
CA GLU A 29 7.46 -16.36 13.72
C GLU A 29 7.67 -16.77 12.24
N SER A 30 6.78 -17.60 11.67
CA SER A 30 6.97 -18.19 10.36
C SER A 30 5.88 -17.79 9.36
N GLY A 31 6.22 -16.92 8.41
CA GLY A 31 5.41 -16.67 7.21
C GLY A 31 3.98 -16.13 7.47
N ALA A 32 3.20 -16.01 6.40
CA ALA A 32 1.78 -15.64 6.46
C ALA A 32 0.92 -16.86 6.83
N LEU A 33 -0.14 -16.63 7.59
CA LEU A 33 -1.11 -17.67 7.91
C LEU A 33 -1.90 -18.07 6.65
N SER A 34 -1.94 -19.36 6.34
CA SER A 34 -2.89 -19.92 5.38
C SER A 34 -4.34 -19.77 5.91
N ALA A 35 -5.33 -19.94 5.03
CA ALA A 35 -6.75 -19.91 5.45
C ALA A 35 -7.07 -20.95 6.54
N GLU A 36 -6.45 -22.13 6.48
CA GLU A 36 -6.60 -23.16 7.52
C GLU A 36 -5.98 -22.73 8.85
N GLN A 37 -4.77 -22.15 8.82
CA GLN A 37 -4.12 -21.63 10.03
C GLN A 37 -4.86 -20.41 10.60
N ALA A 38 -5.44 -19.57 9.75
CA ALA A 38 -6.30 -18.47 10.19
C ALA A 38 -7.57 -18.98 10.88
N ALA A 39 -8.22 -20.02 10.35
CA ALA A 39 -9.36 -20.68 11.01
C ALA A 39 -8.98 -21.27 12.36
N GLN A 40 -7.83 -21.95 12.47
CA GLN A 40 -7.31 -22.47 13.72
C GLN A 40 -7.03 -21.34 14.74
N ALA A 41 -6.47 -20.22 14.26
CA ALA A 41 -6.23 -19.05 15.10
C ALA A 41 -7.55 -18.46 15.65
N LEU A 42 -8.59 -18.36 14.82
CA LEU A 42 -9.92 -17.91 15.22
C LEU A 42 -10.57 -18.81 16.26
N ALA A 43 -10.31 -20.12 16.20
CA ALA A 43 -10.83 -21.09 17.18
C ALA A 43 -10.10 -21.08 18.53
N ASN A 44 -8.81 -20.71 18.56
CA ASN A 44 -7.96 -20.91 19.73
C ASN A 44 -7.66 -19.63 20.53
N TYR A 45 -7.74 -18.44 19.93
CA TYR A 45 -7.39 -17.17 20.58
C TYR A 45 -8.61 -16.27 20.80
N ASP A 46 -8.57 -15.44 21.84
CA ASP A 46 -9.62 -14.45 22.13
C ASP A 46 -9.51 -13.22 21.21
N ALA A 47 -8.27 -12.85 20.85
CA ALA A 47 -7.97 -11.77 19.92
C ALA A 47 -6.78 -12.11 19.02
N ILE A 48 -6.72 -11.47 17.85
CA ILE A 48 -5.65 -11.65 16.87
C ILE A 48 -5.17 -10.29 16.38
N LEU A 49 -3.84 -10.11 16.27
CA LEU A 49 -3.19 -9.00 15.62
C LEU A 49 -2.52 -9.54 14.34
N PRO A 50 -3.26 -9.55 13.20
CA PRO A 50 -2.74 -10.03 11.94
C PRO A 50 -1.95 -8.96 11.20
N THR A 51 -1.17 -9.42 10.21
CA THR A 51 -0.46 -8.56 9.27
C THR A 51 -0.86 -8.88 7.83
N LEU A 52 -0.45 -8.04 6.91
CA LEU A 52 -0.69 -8.26 5.48
C LEU A 52 -0.20 -9.65 5.04
N GLY A 53 -1.01 -10.33 4.21
CA GLY A 53 -0.75 -11.67 3.69
C GLY A 53 -1.38 -12.80 4.49
N ASP A 54 -1.85 -12.56 5.73
CA ASP A 54 -2.61 -13.57 6.48
C ASP A 54 -3.99 -13.77 5.86
N ALA A 55 -4.40 -15.02 5.60
CA ALA A 55 -5.60 -15.31 4.82
C ALA A 55 -6.86 -15.47 5.72
N PHE A 56 -7.36 -14.35 6.25
CA PHE A 56 -8.65 -14.32 6.96
C PHE A 56 -9.82 -14.18 5.99
N THR A 57 -9.90 -15.10 5.03
CA THR A 57 -10.97 -15.16 4.02
C THR A 57 -12.30 -15.63 4.64
N ALA A 58 -13.40 -15.52 3.89
CA ALA A 58 -14.73 -15.98 4.36
C ALA A 58 -14.70 -17.44 4.87
N ASP A 59 -13.89 -18.31 4.25
CA ASP A 59 -13.77 -19.71 4.67
C ASP A 59 -13.15 -19.87 6.07
N ALA A 60 -12.25 -18.97 6.46
CA ALA A 60 -11.64 -19.01 7.79
C ALA A 60 -12.66 -18.74 8.91
N PHE A 61 -13.76 -18.03 8.62
CA PHE A 61 -14.81 -17.71 9.58
C PHE A 61 -15.91 -18.78 9.66
N ARG A 62 -15.72 -19.94 9.04
CA ARG A 62 -16.64 -21.09 9.15
C ARG A 62 -16.19 -22.00 10.30
N GLY A 63 -17.11 -22.30 11.23
CA GLY A 63 -16.85 -23.21 12.35
C GLY A 63 -16.93 -22.55 13.71
N ASP A 64 -16.31 -23.17 14.71
CA ASP A 64 -16.30 -22.66 16.09
C ASP A 64 -15.30 -21.51 16.21
N ILE A 65 -15.81 -20.30 16.51
CA ILE A 65 -15.00 -19.08 16.60
C ILE A 65 -15.00 -18.58 18.04
N ARG A 66 -13.86 -18.69 18.67
CA ARG A 66 -13.57 -18.13 20.00
C ARG A 66 -13.19 -16.65 19.88
N CYS A 67 -12.47 -16.28 18.83
CA CYS A 67 -11.98 -14.92 18.59
C CYS A 67 -13.15 -13.93 18.53
N LYS A 68 -12.96 -12.76 19.17
CA LYS A 68 -13.95 -11.68 19.14
C LYS A 68 -13.38 -10.37 18.66
N MET A 69 -12.06 -10.29 18.46
CA MET A 69 -11.39 -9.06 18.04
C MET A 69 -10.19 -9.34 17.12
N ILE A 70 -10.17 -8.68 15.98
CA ILE A 70 -9.03 -8.63 15.06
C ILE A 70 -8.55 -7.18 14.98
N GLY A 71 -7.35 -6.91 15.47
CA GLY A 71 -6.66 -5.62 15.33
C GLY A 71 -5.69 -5.67 14.16
N ASN A 72 -6.11 -5.30 12.96
CA ASN A 72 -5.29 -5.38 11.75
C ASN A 72 -4.11 -4.40 11.77
N PHE A 73 -2.89 -4.91 11.55
CA PHE A 73 -1.67 -4.11 11.39
C PHE A 73 -1.60 -3.54 9.97
N GLY A 74 -2.40 -2.52 9.68
CA GLY A 74 -2.47 -1.88 8.35
C GLY A 74 -3.74 -1.05 8.17
N VAL A 75 -3.72 -0.11 7.21
CA VAL A 75 -4.92 0.61 6.77
C VAL A 75 -5.78 -0.28 5.88
N GLY A 76 -5.17 -0.94 4.90
CA GLY A 76 -5.85 -1.89 4.05
C GLY A 76 -6.07 -3.21 4.79
N TYR A 77 -7.28 -3.76 4.67
CA TYR A 77 -7.68 -5.02 5.30
C TYR A 77 -8.35 -5.98 4.31
N ASN A 78 -8.08 -5.84 3.03
CA ASN A 78 -8.65 -6.68 1.96
C ASN A 78 -8.29 -8.17 2.07
N HIS A 79 -7.30 -8.53 2.89
CA HIS A 79 -6.97 -9.92 3.26
C HIS A 79 -7.83 -10.46 4.42
N ILE A 80 -8.71 -9.65 4.98
CA ILE A 80 -9.68 -10.01 6.02
C ILE A 80 -11.08 -9.79 5.45
N ASP A 81 -11.89 -10.83 5.38
CA ASP A 81 -13.31 -10.72 5.04
C ASP A 81 -14.08 -10.10 6.22
N ALA A 82 -14.25 -8.79 6.18
CA ALA A 82 -14.87 -8.03 7.27
C ALA A 82 -16.37 -8.35 7.44
N ASP A 83 -17.07 -8.70 6.35
CA ASP A 83 -18.47 -9.08 6.39
C ASP A 83 -18.65 -10.46 7.03
N ALA A 84 -17.82 -11.44 6.65
CA ALA A 84 -17.80 -12.76 7.28
C ALA A 84 -17.41 -12.66 8.76
N ALA A 85 -16.43 -11.80 9.10
CA ALA A 85 -16.06 -11.53 10.49
C ALA A 85 -17.23 -10.96 11.28
N ALA A 86 -17.96 -9.97 10.73
CA ALA A 86 -19.14 -9.38 11.38
C ALA A 86 -20.25 -10.42 11.60
N ALA A 87 -20.53 -11.26 10.59
CA ALA A 87 -21.52 -12.34 10.68
C ALA A 87 -21.14 -13.37 11.77
N ALA A 88 -19.84 -13.60 12.01
CA ALA A 88 -19.31 -14.46 13.06
C ALA A 88 -19.20 -13.77 14.44
N GLY A 89 -19.61 -12.51 14.54
CA GLY A 89 -19.51 -11.72 15.78
C GLY A 89 -18.07 -11.34 16.16
N VAL A 90 -17.18 -11.21 15.18
CA VAL A 90 -15.79 -10.78 15.31
C VAL A 90 -15.67 -9.32 14.88
N ILE A 91 -15.16 -8.46 15.77
CA ILE A 91 -14.87 -7.06 15.47
C ILE A 91 -13.54 -6.99 14.73
N VAL A 92 -13.49 -6.19 13.66
CA VAL A 92 -12.26 -5.87 12.93
C VAL A 92 -11.96 -4.39 13.07
N SER A 93 -10.70 -4.05 13.34
CA SER A 93 -10.18 -2.68 13.30
C SER A 93 -8.95 -2.57 12.41
N ASN A 94 -8.61 -1.37 11.98
CA ASN A 94 -7.43 -1.07 11.18
C ASN A 94 -6.59 0.07 11.80
N THR A 95 -5.52 0.51 11.11
CA THR A 95 -4.60 1.55 11.63
C THR A 95 -4.52 2.75 10.67
N PRO A 96 -5.59 3.55 10.53
CA PRO A 96 -5.58 4.74 9.67
C PRO A 96 -4.68 5.84 10.22
N ASP A 97 -4.37 6.82 9.36
CA ASP A 97 -3.61 8.04 9.63
C ASP A 97 -2.11 7.84 9.89
N VAL A 98 -1.72 6.95 10.79
CA VAL A 98 -0.32 6.80 11.28
C VAL A 98 0.72 6.46 10.20
N LEU A 99 0.29 5.89 9.06
CA LEU A 99 1.18 5.54 7.95
C LEU A 99 1.07 6.50 6.74
N THR A 100 0.21 7.51 6.82
CA THR A 100 -0.11 8.41 5.69
C THR A 100 1.14 9.08 5.13
N ASP A 101 1.95 9.66 5.99
CA ASP A 101 3.15 10.41 5.60
C ASP A 101 4.24 9.48 5.07
N ALA A 102 4.52 8.37 5.74
CA ALA A 102 5.51 7.40 5.28
C ALA A 102 5.17 6.83 3.88
N THR A 103 3.89 6.50 3.64
CA THR A 103 3.45 6.01 2.33
C THR A 103 3.54 7.11 1.26
N ALA A 104 3.23 8.36 1.61
CA ALA A 104 3.41 9.48 0.69
C ALA A 104 4.89 9.70 0.34
N ASP A 105 5.81 9.52 1.30
CA ASP A 105 7.25 9.64 1.07
C ASP A 105 7.77 8.54 0.11
N ILE A 106 7.25 7.31 0.22
CA ILE A 106 7.57 6.22 -0.72
C ILE A 106 7.03 6.53 -2.13
N ALA A 107 5.84 7.13 -2.25
CA ALA A 107 5.33 7.56 -3.56
C ALA A 107 6.26 8.58 -4.22
N LEU A 108 6.78 9.55 -3.47
CA LEU A 108 7.74 10.52 -3.98
C LEU A 108 9.10 9.88 -4.28
N THR A 109 9.55 8.96 -3.44
CA THR A 109 10.79 8.19 -3.66
C THR A 109 10.72 7.47 -5.02
N LEU A 110 9.63 6.74 -5.28
CA LEU A 110 9.40 6.06 -6.55
C LEU A 110 9.31 7.05 -7.72
N LEU A 111 8.55 8.14 -7.56
CA LEU A 111 8.40 9.17 -8.58
C LEU A 111 9.76 9.77 -8.97
N LEU A 112 10.54 10.20 -8.00
CA LEU A 112 11.84 10.81 -8.23
C LEU A 112 12.86 9.80 -8.76
N ALA A 113 12.90 8.59 -8.19
CA ALA A 113 13.83 7.55 -8.61
C ALA A 113 13.57 7.12 -10.07
N THR A 114 12.30 6.95 -10.45
CA THR A 114 11.92 6.62 -11.83
C THR A 114 12.21 7.78 -12.78
N ALA A 115 11.75 8.99 -12.45
CA ALA A 115 11.96 10.18 -13.29
C ALA A 115 13.44 10.46 -13.56
N ARG A 116 14.30 10.23 -12.58
CA ARG A 116 15.73 10.54 -12.66
C ARG A 116 16.61 9.32 -12.96
N ARG A 117 16.00 8.15 -13.29
CA ARG A 117 16.70 6.88 -13.59
C ARG A 117 17.70 6.50 -12.49
N ALA A 118 17.35 6.78 -11.22
CA ALA A 118 18.27 6.65 -10.10
C ALA A 118 18.71 5.20 -9.87
N GLY A 119 17.80 4.23 -10.03
CA GLY A 119 18.11 2.81 -9.87
C GLY A 119 19.09 2.30 -10.93
N GLU A 120 18.94 2.74 -12.18
CA GLU A 120 19.85 2.41 -13.28
C GLU A 120 21.25 3.03 -13.05
N GLY A 121 21.30 4.30 -12.65
CA GLY A 121 22.56 4.98 -12.32
C GLY A 121 23.28 4.34 -11.13
N GLU A 122 22.55 3.91 -10.13
CA GLU A 122 23.09 3.22 -8.95
C GLU A 122 23.70 1.85 -9.32
N ARG A 123 22.99 1.05 -10.15
CA ARG A 123 23.50 -0.23 -10.66
C ARG A 123 24.74 -0.04 -11.55
N MET A 124 24.74 0.98 -12.42
CA MET A 124 25.92 1.33 -13.23
C MET A 124 27.16 1.63 -12.40
N LEU A 125 27.00 2.41 -11.32
CA LEU A 125 28.11 2.73 -10.41
C LEU A 125 28.61 1.46 -9.68
N ARG A 126 27.73 0.65 -9.12
CA ARG A 126 28.12 -0.58 -8.39
C ARG A 126 28.78 -1.62 -9.27
N SER A 127 28.37 -1.72 -10.54
CA SER A 127 29.00 -2.63 -11.51
C SER A 127 30.35 -2.15 -12.01
N GLY A 128 30.78 -0.92 -11.69
CA GLY A 128 32.00 -0.31 -12.23
C GLY A 128 31.90 0.10 -13.69
N ALA A 129 30.70 0.13 -14.27
CA ALA A 129 30.50 0.46 -15.68
C ALA A 129 30.47 1.97 -15.96
N TRP A 130 30.52 2.82 -14.92
CA TRP A 130 30.55 4.27 -15.12
C TRP A 130 31.90 4.76 -15.63
N GLY A 131 31.91 5.20 -16.89
CA GLY A 131 33.13 5.69 -17.58
C GLY A 131 33.43 7.17 -17.40
N GLY A 132 32.62 7.92 -16.63
CA GLY A 132 32.78 9.36 -16.42
C GLY A 132 31.50 10.14 -16.77
N PHE A 133 31.58 11.49 -16.67
CA PHE A 133 30.46 12.37 -17.00
C PHE A 133 30.14 12.31 -18.49
N ASP A 134 28.88 12.00 -18.81
CA ASP A 134 28.34 12.02 -20.18
C ASP A 134 27.17 12.98 -20.29
N VAL A 135 27.25 13.96 -21.18
CA VAL A 135 26.21 14.97 -21.39
C VAL A 135 24.87 14.36 -21.83
N LYS A 136 24.92 13.22 -22.52
CA LYS A 136 23.74 12.52 -23.04
C LYS A 136 23.40 11.25 -22.26
N GLY A 137 24.20 10.88 -21.26
CA GLY A 137 24.03 9.66 -20.48
C GLY A 137 22.91 9.80 -19.45
N LEU A 138 22.09 8.76 -19.28
CA LEU A 138 21.04 8.64 -18.26
C LEU A 138 20.12 9.87 -18.14
N LEU A 139 19.78 10.51 -19.26
CA LEU A 139 18.85 11.64 -19.27
C LEU A 139 17.48 11.18 -18.77
N GLY A 140 17.02 11.80 -17.70
CA GLY A 140 15.71 11.55 -17.09
C GLY A 140 14.69 12.64 -17.41
N THR A 141 13.54 12.56 -16.76
CA THR A 141 12.42 13.49 -16.87
C THR A 141 12.49 14.56 -15.79
N HIS A 142 12.24 15.82 -16.14
CA HIS A 142 12.12 16.92 -15.19
C HIS A 142 10.78 16.79 -14.42
N VAL A 143 10.79 17.04 -13.11
CA VAL A 143 9.61 16.87 -12.24
C VAL A 143 8.94 18.22 -11.95
N THR A 144 9.73 19.24 -11.64
CA THR A 144 9.25 20.57 -11.25
C THR A 144 8.32 21.17 -12.31
N GLY A 145 7.15 21.67 -11.87
CA GLY A 145 6.17 22.33 -12.73
C GLY A 145 5.33 21.40 -13.63
N LYS A 146 5.55 20.09 -13.56
CA LYS A 146 4.77 19.08 -14.30
C LYS A 146 3.38 18.87 -13.69
N THR A 147 2.57 18.04 -14.34
CA THR A 147 1.22 17.68 -13.87
C THR A 147 1.25 16.35 -13.16
N LEU A 148 0.77 16.32 -11.89
CA LEU A 148 0.52 15.12 -11.12
C LEU A 148 -0.95 14.70 -11.31
N GLY A 149 -1.19 13.45 -11.70
CA GLY A 149 -2.48 12.79 -11.66
C GLY A 149 -2.57 11.88 -10.42
N VAL A 150 -3.63 12.03 -9.63
CA VAL A 150 -3.86 11.16 -8.46
C VAL A 150 -5.13 10.36 -8.66
N ILE A 151 -5.00 9.03 -8.66
CA ILE A 151 -6.14 8.12 -8.66
C ILE A 151 -6.40 7.70 -7.20
N GLY A 152 -7.47 8.28 -6.60
CA GLY A 152 -7.77 8.10 -5.18
C GLY A 152 -7.27 9.24 -4.30
N MET A 153 -8.05 10.31 -4.17
CA MET A 153 -7.76 11.52 -3.35
C MET A 153 -8.19 11.33 -1.89
N GLY A 154 -7.80 10.18 -1.29
CA GLY A 154 -7.92 9.90 0.15
C GLY A 154 -6.84 10.61 0.97
N ARG A 155 -6.61 10.17 2.23
CA ARG A 155 -5.57 10.74 3.11
C ARG A 155 -4.17 10.70 2.46
N ILE A 156 -3.78 9.54 1.94
CA ILE A 156 -2.47 9.34 1.30
C ILE A 156 -2.38 10.15 0.00
N GLY A 157 -3.42 10.08 -0.87
CA GLY A 157 -3.45 10.87 -2.11
C GLY A 157 -3.31 12.37 -1.87
N GLN A 158 -3.96 12.91 -0.84
CA GLN A 158 -3.82 14.32 -0.45
C GLN A 158 -2.43 14.65 0.09
N ALA A 159 -1.81 13.75 0.86
CA ALA A 159 -0.45 13.93 1.37
C ALA A 159 0.60 13.93 0.24
N ILE A 160 0.43 13.07 -0.78
CA ILE A 160 1.24 13.05 -2.00
C ILE A 160 1.04 14.34 -2.79
N ALA A 161 -0.23 14.73 -3.03
CA ALA A 161 -0.56 15.95 -3.75
C ALA A 161 0.06 17.19 -3.10
N ALA A 162 0.01 17.27 -1.77
CA ALA A 162 0.63 18.39 -1.02
C ALA A 162 2.15 18.46 -1.22
N ARG A 163 2.85 17.32 -1.11
CA ARG A 163 4.30 17.25 -1.31
C ARG A 163 4.70 17.65 -2.74
N CYS A 164 3.98 17.14 -3.74
CA CYS A 164 4.24 17.45 -5.14
C CYS A 164 3.90 18.91 -5.48
N HIS A 165 2.79 19.42 -4.98
CA HIS A 165 2.36 20.81 -5.22
C HIS A 165 3.31 21.82 -4.58
N TYR A 166 3.53 21.71 -3.27
CA TYR A 166 4.35 22.70 -2.56
C TYR A 166 5.86 22.49 -2.73
N GLY A 167 6.32 21.24 -2.90
CA GLY A 167 7.75 20.94 -3.04
C GLY A 167 8.27 21.11 -4.47
N PHE A 168 7.45 20.82 -5.49
CA PHE A 168 7.85 20.82 -6.89
C PHE A 168 7.02 21.75 -7.78
N GLY A 169 6.08 22.52 -7.22
CA GLY A 169 5.23 23.42 -8.02
C GLY A 169 4.34 22.69 -9.02
N MET A 170 4.04 21.41 -8.79
CA MET A 170 3.25 20.60 -9.72
C MET A 170 1.79 21.06 -9.73
N LYS A 171 1.17 21.05 -10.92
CA LYS A 171 -0.29 21.08 -11.05
C LYS A 171 -0.84 19.73 -10.63
N VAL A 172 -2.02 19.72 -9.97
CA VAL A 172 -2.64 18.49 -9.49
C VAL A 172 -4.00 18.31 -10.13
N VAL A 173 -4.18 17.20 -10.84
CA VAL A 173 -5.47 16.69 -11.28
C VAL A 173 -5.74 15.36 -10.62
N PHE A 174 -7.00 14.99 -10.40
CA PHE A 174 -7.31 13.73 -9.76
C PHE A 174 -8.65 13.15 -10.19
N HIS A 175 -8.78 11.84 -10.04
CA HIS A 175 -10.06 11.14 -10.09
C HIS A 175 -10.36 10.47 -8.75
N ASN A 176 -11.61 10.54 -8.33
CA ASN A 176 -12.12 9.88 -7.14
C ASN A 176 -13.60 9.55 -7.33
N ARG A 177 -14.05 8.40 -6.82
CA ARG A 177 -15.45 7.94 -6.95
C ARG A 177 -16.47 8.98 -6.46
N SER A 178 -16.15 9.70 -5.41
CA SER A 178 -17.00 10.77 -4.86
C SER A 178 -16.28 12.13 -4.93
N PRO A 179 -17.02 13.25 -4.96
CA PRO A 179 -16.41 14.58 -4.83
C PRO A 179 -15.52 14.70 -3.60
N LYS A 180 -14.37 15.35 -3.74
CA LYS A 180 -13.41 15.56 -2.64
C LYS A 180 -12.99 17.02 -2.54
N THR A 181 -13.04 17.54 -1.32
CA THR A 181 -12.37 18.80 -0.97
C THR A 181 -10.90 18.50 -0.70
N THR A 182 -10.01 19.30 -1.26
CA THR A 182 -8.56 19.12 -1.15
C THR A 182 -7.92 20.29 -0.43
N LYS A 183 -6.81 20.03 0.26
CA LYS A 183 -6.03 21.07 0.96
C LYS A 183 -5.11 21.87 0.01
N VAL A 184 -4.90 21.36 -1.19
CA VAL A 184 -4.10 22.00 -2.24
C VAL A 184 -4.99 22.37 -3.43
N ALA A 185 -4.56 23.32 -4.25
CA ALA A 185 -5.22 23.60 -5.51
C ALA A 185 -5.13 22.37 -6.42
N ALA A 186 -6.26 21.64 -6.57
CA ALA A 186 -6.35 20.44 -7.37
C ALA A 186 -7.69 20.39 -8.10
N GLN A 187 -7.69 19.88 -9.33
CA GLN A 187 -8.89 19.75 -10.15
C GLN A 187 -9.34 18.29 -10.17
N GLN A 188 -10.58 18.04 -9.76
CA GLN A 188 -11.20 16.72 -9.95
C GLN A 188 -11.70 16.58 -11.39
N LEU A 189 -11.29 15.53 -12.07
CA LEU A 189 -11.74 15.17 -13.40
C LEU A 189 -12.83 14.10 -13.31
N ASN A 190 -13.72 14.09 -14.30
CA ASN A 190 -14.93 13.25 -14.27
C ASN A 190 -14.62 11.75 -14.39
N ASP A 191 -13.57 11.40 -15.11
CA ASP A 191 -13.19 10.01 -15.35
C ASP A 191 -11.67 9.80 -15.19
N LEU A 192 -11.31 8.53 -15.02
CA LEU A 192 -9.95 8.09 -14.82
C LEU A 192 -9.07 8.38 -16.04
N ASN A 193 -9.55 8.09 -17.26
CA ASN A 193 -8.78 8.25 -18.50
C ASN A 193 -8.40 9.71 -18.76
N SER A 194 -9.24 10.66 -18.38
CA SER A 194 -8.92 12.08 -18.44
C SER A 194 -7.72 12.41 -17.54
N VAL A 195 -7.60 11.82 -16.35
CA VAL A 195 -6.41 12.00 -15.49
C VAL A 195 -5.18 11.37 -16.14
N MET A 196 -5.30 10.14 -16.66
CA MET A 196 -4.21 9.44 -17.33
C MET A 196 -3.64 10.26 -18.52
N HIS A 197 -4.53 10.88 -19.30
CA HIS A 197 -4.16 11.68 -20.46
C HIS A 197 -3.50 13.02 -20.10
N GLU A 198 -3.98 13.70 -19.04
CA GLU A 198 -3.51 15.03 -18.66
C GLU A 198 -2.20 15.00 -17.88
N ALA A 199 -1.98 13.95 -17.08
CA ALA A 199 -0.85 13.83 -16.17
C ALA A 199 0.47 13.51 -16.86
N ASP A 200 1.57 14.05 -16.34
CA ASP A 200 2.94 13.62 -16.65
C ASP A 200 3.39 12.50 -15.68
N PHE A 201 2.85 12.53 -14.46
CA PHE A 201 3.06 11.53 -13.42
C PHE A 201 1.71 11.07 -12.87
N VAL A 202 1.44 9.79 -12.87
CA VAL A 202 0.21 9.21 -12.31
C VAL A 202 0.55 8.43 -11.07
N VAL A 203 -0.14 8.71 -9.96
CA VAL A 203 0.00 7.96 -8.71
C VAL A 203 -1.34 7.33 -8.33
N VAL A 204 -1.32 6.01 -8.11
CA VAL A 204 -2.47 5.25 -7.64
C VAL A 204 -2.42 5.13 -6.12
N ALA A 205 -3.46 5.62 -5.46
CA ALA A 205 -3.62 5.65 -4.00
C ALA A 205 -5.05 5.26 -3.55
N THR A 206 -5.70 4.35 -4.31
CA THR A 206 -7.01 3.78 -3.98
C THR A 206 -6.88 2.63 -2.98
N PRO A 207 -7.91 2.31 -2.20
CA PRO A 207 -7.97 1.01 -1.51
C PRO A 207 -7.95 -0.15 -2.51
N GLY A 208 -7.48 -1.32 -2.08
CA GLY A 208 -7.72 -2.58 -2.78
C GLY A 208 -9.13 -3.11 -2.54
N GLY A 209 -9.46 -4.21 -3.22
CA GLY A 209 -10.74 -4.90 -3.12
C GLY A 209 -11.48 -4.99 -4.44
N THR A 210 -12.62 -5.68 -4.45
CA THR A 210 -13.37 -6.06 -5.68
C THR A 210 -13.75 -4.87 -6.55
N GLU A 211 -14.08 -3.72 -5.96
CA GLU A 211 -14.47 -2.50 -6.69
C GLU A 211 -13.29 -1.83 -7.43
N THR A 212 -12.06 -2.16 -7.08
CA THR A 212 -10.85 -1.54 -7.63
C THR A 212 -9.92 -2.54 -8.33
N THR A 213 -10.30 -3.82 -8.36
CA THR A 213 -9.55 -4.85 -9.09
C THR A 213 -9.46 -4.47 -10.56
N LYS A 214 -8.21 -4.39 -11.08
CA LYS A 214 -7.87 -3.97 -12.45
C LYS A 214 -8.52 -2.64 -12.87
N LEU A 215 -8.71 -1.72 -11.92
CA LEU A 215 -9.18 -0.36 -12.19
C LEU A 215 -8.28 0.35 -13.21
N ILE A 216 -6.98 0.08 -13.15
CA ILE A 216 -5.99 0.55 -14.13
C ILE A 216 -5.75 -0.60 -15.12
N ASP A 217 -6.60 -0.65 -16.11
CA ASP A 217 -6.55 -1.64 -17.19
C ASP A 217 -5.68 -1.18 -18.38
N ALA A 218 -5.61 -2.01 -19.42
CA ALA A 218 -4.86 -1.70 -20.63
C ALA A 218 -5.31 -0.40 -21.31
N SER A 219 -6.60 -0.06 -21.24
CA SER A 219 -7.16 1.17 -21.82
C SER A 219 -6.71 2.40 -21.04
N ALA A 220 -6.72 2.32 -19.72
CA ALA A 220 -6.24 3.38 -18.86
C ALA A 220 -4.73 3.64 -19.08
N ILE A 221 -3.93 2.58 -19.16
CA ILE A 221 -2.49 2.68 -19.42
C ILE A 221 -2.24 3.29 -20.80
N ALA A 222 -2.99 2.87 -21.83
CA ALA A 222 -2.87 3.40 -23.19
C ALA A 222 -3.29 4.88 -23.30
N ALA A 223 -4.08 5.41 -22.37
CA ALA A 223 -4.43 6.82 -22.31
C ALA A 223 -3.31 7.71 -21.76
N MET A 224 -2.26 7.14 -21.16
CA MET A 224 -1.11 7.90 -20.66
C MET A 224 -0.28 8.51 -21.80
N LYS A 225 0.39 9.60 -21.47
CA LYS A 225 1.40 10.18 -22.38
C LYS A 225 2.56 9.19 -22.58
N PRO A 226 3.18 9.14 -23.78
CA PRO A 226 4.41 8.35 -23.99
C PRO A 226 5.57 8.75 -23.06
N THR A 227 5.58 9.99 -22.59
CA THR A 227 6.53 10.51 -21.59
C THR A 227 6.06 10.33 -20.16
N GLY A 228 4.89 9.74 -19.94
CA GLY A 228 4.25 9.57 -18.64
C GLY A 228 4.95 8.53 -17.76
N ILE A 229 4.94 8.78 -16.48
CA ILE A 229 5.49 7.87 -15.46
C ILE A 229 4.36 7.43 -14.54
N PHE A 230 4.25 6.12 -14.33
CA PHE A 230 3.21 5.48 -13.53
C PHE A 230 3.75 5.04 -12.18
N ILE A 231 3.03 5.35 -11.07
CA ILE A 231 3.43 4.99 -9.70
C ILE A 231 2.28 4.26 -9.02
N ASN A 232 2.55 3.08 -8.45
CA ASN A 232 1.59 2.33 -7.65
C ASN A 232 2.11 2.11 -6.22
N ILE A 233 1.41 2.71 -5.24
CA ILE A 233 1.66 2.51 -3.79
C ILE A 233 0.40 1.99 -3.07
N SER A 234 -0.59 1.52 -3.83
CA SER A 234 -1.88 1.08 -3.28
C SER A 234 -1.91 -0.45 -3.07
N ARG A 235 -2.35 -1.19 -4.09
CA ARG A 235 -2.33 -2.66 -4.16
C ARG A 235 -2.01 -3.09 -5.59
N GLY A 236 -1.32 -4.22 -5.74
CA GLY A 236 -0.99 -4.75 -7.07
C GLY A 236 -2.23 -5.10 -7.88
N GLU A 237 -3.24 -5.71 -7.27
CA GLU A 237 -4.52 -6.09 -7.87
C GLU A 237 -5.32 -4.94 -8.50
N VAL A 238 -5.00 -3.68 -8.13
CA VAL A 238 -5.65 -2.48 -8.69
C VAL A 238 -5.22 -2.23 -10.14
N VAL A 239 -4.10 -2.79 -10.55
CA VAL A 239 -3.49 -2.63 -11.88
C VAL A 239 -3.54 -3.95 -12.63
N ASP A 240 -3.83 -3.93 -13.93
CA ASP A 240 -3.53 -5.04 -14.81
C ASP A 240 -2.00 -5.09 -15.03
N GLU A 241 -1.32 -5.89 -14.19
CA GLU A 241 0.14 -5.97 -14.17
C GLU A 241 0.70 -6.44 -15.51
N GLY A 242 -0.01 -7.36 -16.20
CA GLY A 242 0.38 -7.81 -17.54
C GLY A 242 0.34 -6.68 -18.57
N ALA A 243 -0.74 -5.90 -18.57
CA ALA A 243 -0.87 -4.75 -19.46
C ALA A 243 0.17 -3.66 -19.18
N LEU A 244 0.51 -3.44 -17.91
CA LEU A 244 1.56 -2.49 -17.51
C LEU A 244 2.94 -2.95 -18.02
N ILE A 245 3.28 -4.24 -17.84
CA ILE A 245 4.53 -4.82 -18.35
C ILE A 245 4.62 -4.65 -19.86
N ASP A 246 3.57 -5.00 -20.59
CA ASP A 246 3.52 -4.86 -22.06
C ASP A 246 3.71 -3.41 -22.50
N ALA A 247 3.15 -2.43 -21.78
CA ALA A 247 3.33 -1.02 -22.07
C ALA A 247 4.77 -0.54 -21.82
N LEU A 248 5.39 -0.99 -20.74
CA LEU A 248 6.77 -0.65 -20.40
C LEU A 248 7.78 -1.25 -21.39
N GLU A 249 7.60 -2.52 -21.78
CA GLU A 249 8.47 -3.20 -22.76
C GLU A 249 8.44 -2.53 -24.15
N ARG A 250 7.25 -2.07 -24.57
CA ARG A 250 7.08 -1.36 -25.85
C ARG A 250 7.45 0.11 -25.80
N GLY A 251 7.79 0.64 -24.61
CA GLY A 251 8.04 2.07 -24.43
C GLY A 251 6.80 2.93 -24.68
N ALA A 252 5.59 2.38 -24.48
CA ALA A 252 4.32 3.11 -24.61
C ALA A 252 4.16 4.16 -23.51
N ILE A 253 4.80 3.95 -22.35
CA ILE A 253 5.01 4.92 -21.28
C ILE A 253 6.49 4.97 -20.93
N ALA A 254 6.96 6.06 -20.33
CA ALA A 254 8.38 6.28 -20.07
C ALA A 254 8.93 5.36 -18.96
N GLY A 255 8.12 5.04 -17.95
CA GLY A 255 8.56 4.19 -16.85
C GLY A 255 7.50 4.00 -15.77
N ALA A 256 7.82 3.15 -14.80
CA ALA A 256 6.97 2.93 -13.63
C ALA A 256 7.77 2.82 -12.32
N GLY A 257 7.13 3.18 -11.21
CA GLY A 257 7.62 2.94 -9.86
C GLY A 257 6.59 2.16 -9.05
N LEU A 258 6.94 0.98 -8.57
CA LEU A 258 6.00 0.06 -7.95
C LEU A 258 6.49 -0.31 -6.55
N ASP A 259 5.61 -0.16 -5.55
CA ASP A 259 5.82 -0.65 -4.19
C ASP A 259 5.01 -1.92 -3.92
N VAL A 260 4.08 -2.28 -4.82
CA VAL A 260 3.12 -3.38 -4.67
C VAL A 260 2.94 -4.16 -5.96
N TYR A 261 2.60 -5.45 -5.87
CA TYR A 261 2.51 -6.39 -6.99
C TYR A 261 1.24 -7.24 -6.88
N GLU A 262 0.75 -7.76 -8.03
CA GLU A 262 -0.51 -8.52 -8.08
C GLU A 262 -0.45 -9.79 -7.21
N ASN A 263 0.69 -10.47 -7.16
CA ASN A 263 0.87 -11.75 -6.46
C ASN A 263 2.04 -11.72 -5.45
N GLU A 264 2.07 -10.72 -4.56
CA GLU A 264 3.12 -10.62 -3.54
C GLU A 264 3.29 -11.92 -2.73
N PRO A 265 4.53 -12.37 -2.47
CA PRO A 265 5.81 -11.73 -2.75
C PRO A 265 6.40 -12.03 -4.13
N PHE A 266 5.67 -12.71 -5.01
CA PHE A 266 6.12 -13.05 -6.35
C PHE A 266 6.06 -11.82 -7.26
N VAL A 267 7.19 -11.49 -7.92
CA VAL A 267 7.30 -10.44 -8.93
C VAL A 267 7.72 -11.09 -10.25
N PRO A 268 6.95 -10.89 -11.35
CA PRO A 268 7.26 -11.48 -12.64
C PRO A 268 8.67 -11.16 -13.13
N GLU A 269 9.34 -12.13 -13.75
CA GLU A 269 10.70 -11.95 -14.28
C GLU A 269 10.75 -10.85 -15.35
N ARG A 270 9.75 -10.78 -16.23
CA ARG A 270 9.62 -9.71 -17.21
C ARG A 270 9.67 -8.34 -16.55
N LEU A 271 8.93 -8.14 -15.44
CA LEU A 271 8.92 -6.88 -14.71
C LEU A 271 10.29 -6.59 -14.06
N ARG A 272 10.93 -7.60 -13.46
CA ARG A 272 12.25 -7.46 -12.83
C ARG A 272 13.37 -7.13 -13.80
N ALA A 273 13.20 -7.50 -15.07
CA ALA A 273 14.18 -7.23 -16.14
C ALA A 273 14.11 -5.82 -16.72
N LEU A 274 13.04 -5.05 -16.40
CA LEU A 274 12.84 -3.70 -16.96
C LEU A 274 13.72 -2.66 -16.26
N GLU A 275 14.58 -2.00 -17.03
CA GLU A 275 15.41 -0.90 -16.52
C GLU A 275 14.61 0.39 -16.26
N ASN A 276 13.52 0.63 -17.00
CA ASN A 276 12.62 1.77 -16.84
C ASN A 276 11.60 1.59 -15.73
N CYS A 277 11.80 0.60 -14.84
CA CYS A 277 10.95 0.34 -13.69
C CYS A 277 11.75 0.36 -12.38
N VAL A 278 11.26 1.11 -11.38
CA VAL A 278 11.78 1.09 -10.00
C VAL A 278 10.88 0.23 -9.16
N LEU A 279 11.44 -0.80 -8.52
CA LEU A 279 10.70 -1.81 -7.76
C LEU A 279 11.10 -1.76 -6.28
N LEU A 280 10.12 -1.62 -5.39
CA LEU A 280 10.30 -1.66 -3.94
C LEU A 280 9.45 -2.80 -3.33
N PRO A 281 9.93 -3.46 -2.27
CA PRO A 281 9.25 -4.62 -1.67
C PRO A 281 8.26 -4.20 -0.57
N HIS A 282 7.18 -3.48 -0.94
CA HIS A 282 6.09 -3.03 -0.07
C HIS A 282 6.59 -2.24 1.15
N LEU A 283 7.30 -1.13 0.86
CA LEU A 283 7.93 -0.27 1.87
C LEU A 283 7.07 0.90 2.34
N GLY A 284 5.83 1.05 1.87
CA GLY A 284 4.97 2.21 2.15
C GLY A 284 4.90 2.62 3.63
N SER A 285 4.96 1.68 4.56
CA SER A 285 4.96 1.96 6.01
C SER A 285 6.29 1.66 6.71
N ALA A 286 7.37 1.38 5.95
CA ALA A 286 8.59 0.76 6.50
C ALA A 286 9.53 1.78 7.16
N THR A 287 9.06 2.53 8.15
CA THR A 287 9.90 3.24 9.11
C THR A 287 9.68 2.66 10.52
N GLN A 288 10.66 2.81 11.40
CA GLN A 288 10.55 2.33 12.79
C GLN A 288 9.39 2.99 13.51
N GLU A 289 9.26 4.32 13.38
CA GLU A 289 8.24 5.14 14.01
C GLU A 289 6.84 4.73 13.51
N THR A 290 6.67 4.61 12.20
CA THR A 290 5.38 4.26 11.60
C THR A 290 4.94 2.87 12.01
N ARG A 291 5.83 1.86 11.91
CA ARG A 291 5.49 0.48 12.28
C ARG A 291 5.25 0.33 13.77
N GLN A 292 5.97 1.07 14.62
CA GLN A 292 5.66 1.12 16.04
C GLN A 292 4.30 1.75 16.31
N ALA A 293 3.97 2.88 15.67
CA ALA A 293 2.67 3.54 15.80
C ALA A 293 1.51 2.68 15.29
N MET A 294 1.70 1.95 14.17
CA MET A 294 0.73 0.98 13.67
C MET A 294 0.48 -0.14 14.68
N GLY A 295 1.54 -0.75 15.20
CA GLY A 295 1.44 -1.79 16.22
C GLY A 295 0.74 -1.31 17.48
N GLN A 296 1.09 -0.10 17.94
CA GLN A 296 0.46 0.52 19.11
C GLN A 296 -1.04 0.74 18.87
N MET A 297 -1.43 1.33 17.74
CA MET A 297 -2.83 1.58 17.40
C MET A 297 -3.64 0.28 17.29
N ALA A 298 -3.07 -0.77 16.67
CA ALA A 298 -3.72 -2.08 16.61
C ALA A 298 -3.92 -2.67 18.00
N LEU A 299 -2.90 -2.60 18.86
CA LEU A 299 -2.98 -3.07 20.25
C LEU A 299 -3.99 -2.25 21.07
N ASP A 300 -4.03 -0.92 20.90
CA ASP A 300 -4.97 -0.05 21.63
C ASP A 300 -6.42 -0.38 21.29
N ASN A 301 -6.73 -0.71 20.03
CA ASN A 301 -8.05 -1.20 19.63
C ASN A 301 -8.39 -2.53 20.31
N ILE A 302 -7.44 -3.46 20.40
CA ILE A 302 -7.63 -4.77 21.06
C ILE A 302 -7.81 -4.56 22.58
N ILE A 303 -7.06 -3.63 23.20
CA ILE A 303 -7.21 -3.29 24.61
C ILE A 303 -8.59 -2.65 24.87
N ALA A 304 -9.03 -1.69 24.04
CA ALA A 304 -10.34 -1.07 24.16
C ALA A 304 -11.46 -2.13 24.15
N TRP A 305 -11.39 -3.10 23.22
CA TRP A 305 -12.33 -4.23 23.20
C TRP A 305 -12.23 -5.09 24.46
N ARG A 306 -11.04 -5.45 24.92
CA ARG A 306 -10.83 -6.26 26.13
C ARG A 306 -11.53 -5.63 27.35
N ASP A 307 -11.45 -4.31 27.46
CA ASP A 307 -11.98 -3.53 28.58
C ASP A 307 -13.49 -3.23 28.45
N GLY A 308 -14.17 -3.83 27.45
CA GLY A 308 -15.61 -3.68 27.20
C GLY A 308 -16.00 -2.42 26.45
N GLY A 309 -15.02 -1.64 25.95
CA GLY A 309 -15.23 -0.46 25.10
C GLY A 309 -15.38 -0.81 23.61
N ASN A 310 -15.68 0.22 22.82
CA ASN A 310 -15.74 0.10 21.36
C ASN A 310 -14.36 0.49 20.76
N PRO A 311 -13.73 -0.38 19.93
CA PRO A 311 -12.48 -0.04 19.26
C PRO A 311 -12.61 1.21 18.40
N PRO A 312 -11.78 2.24 18.61
CA PRO A 312 -11.94 3.54 17.91
C PRO A 312 -11.84 3.44 16.37
N GLN A 313 -11.06 2.50 15.85
CA GLN A 313 -10.86 2.31 14.41
C GLN A 313 -11.56 1.05 13.88
N ARG A 314 -12.70 0.72 14.43
CA ARG A 314 -13.56 -0.39 13.97
C ARG A 314 -14.00 -0.16 12.50
N VAL A 315 -13.99 -1.22 11.68
CA VAL A 315 -14.31 -1.19 10.24
C VAL A 315 -15.55 -2.00 9.84
N ASN A 316 -16.07 -2.88 10.72
CA ASN A 316 -17.26 -3.71 10.48
C ASN A 316 -18.32 -3.61 11.55
#